data_24410d5aa4975c94c84aaf149c577ff9
#
_entry.id   24410d5aa4975c94c84aaf149c577ff9
#
_cell.length_a   1.000
_cell.length_b   1.000
_cell.length_c   1.000
_cell.angle_alpha   90.00
_cell.angle_beta   90.00
_cell.angle_gamma   90.00
#
_symmetry.space_group_name_H-M   'P 1'
#
loop_
_entity.id
_entity.type
_entity.pdbx_description
1 polymer ?
#
loop_
_entity_poly.entity_id
_entity_poly.type
_entity_poly.pdbx_seq_one_letter_code
_entity_poly.pdbx_strand_id
1 'polypeptide(L)'
;DGDYDKTRDKRETTAPAHVVDSRIQRLKAIDVTAKVRRGQNVVLQNTELLKGAELAGLIRYLQKREQLTDQADREMVLICWLMLLLGKTYEEIVDLSVFDELDGLTSGLYLDQKGEGWRCFPVSYSAKPHLDDTSKGLTPTQAFVFTPCPKFLLPMLRVGYAGGLKPLFLNKTITVEILQQRLKTYSDKSIEGGRITSDKLSNFMQRYCFASGCIDPVVLDFSYRLVLTQTRVSRSYACLNDDVRQDALLRLWNAVGLEIKAADPDVTLPAFFELRAWPHNQTVGSTFTPSLDTCKRLQSSLLSRLEEHKPARTYSYDSVIRYHNRYVLYTAYLLMFATGYRAVHNPLPSLSLHLKTYGLLAISDKDDADFTHARLVCVPPLLSQQLSYYEEHLTSLADFIRYRLPDLARTIDHLLRQDELMLMQHPTEAAAWYKKIKNSRTILGPLFLFHKQNDHWVPINIAPKDLIKDQPESLQLPANAGRHWLKSELIKRKVEPEWVDWQMGHWMTGQAPLAYYSALSHVEVSALLGVVIDEMLKEVGWKSLPSALT
;
A
#
# COMPACT_ATOMS: atom_id res chain seq x y z
N ASP A 1 -10.65 5.96 -22.32
CA ASP A 1 -11.45 7.13 -22.68
C ASP A 1 -12.48 7.35 -21.58
N GLY A 2 -12.14 8.16 -20.65
CA GLY A 2 -12.98 8.66 -19.59
C GLY A 2 -12.73 10.15 -19.49
N ASP A 3 -13.41 10.90 -20.33
CA ASP A 3 -13.57 12.33 -20.23
C ASP A 3 -14.18 12.66 -18.88
N TYR A 4 -13.35 13.05 -17.92
CA TYR A 4 -13.82 13.76 -16.75
C TYR A 4 -14.13 15.19 -17.20
N ASP A 5 -15.41 15.38 -17.43
CA ASP A 5 -16.14 16.60 -17.71
C ASP A 5 -15.56 17.81 -16.95
N LYS A 6 -14.89 18.70 -17.70
CA LYS A 6 -14.32 19.96 -17.19
C LYS A 6 -15.35 21.09 -17.15
N THR A 7 -16.62 20.78 -17.27
CA THR A 7 -17.70 21.76 -17.07
C THR A 7 -18.24 21.69 -15.65
N ARG A 8 -17.40 21.96 -14.66
CA ARG A 8 -17.91 22.46 -13.38
C ARG A 8 -18.31 23.91 -13.57
N ASP A 9 -19.55 24.05 -13.97
CA ASP A 9 -20.34 25.24 -13.97
C ASP A 9 -19.98 26.11 -12.74
N LYS A 10 -19.39 27.28 -12.98
CA LYS A 10 -19.25 28.33 -11.97
C LYS A 10 -20.65 28.89 -11.68
N ARG A 11 -21.48 28.09 -11.04
CA ARG A 11 -22.60 28.65 -10.31
C ARG A 11 -22.01 29.32 -9.08
N GLU A 12 -21.83 30.62 -9.16
CA GLU A 12 -21.78 31.49 -8.01
C GLU A 12 -23.11 31.33 -7.24
N THR A 13 -23.20 30.27 -6.46
CA THR A 13 -24.19 30.18 -5.42
C THR A 13 -23.72 31.14 -4.33
N THR A 14 -24.27 32.33 -4.32
CA THR A 14 -24.28 33.24 -3.17
C THR A 14 -25.04 32.57 -2.03
N ALA A 15 -24.46 31.51 -1.46
CA ALA A 15 -24.92 30.98 -0.19
C ALA A 15 -24.60 32.01 0.90
N PRO A 16 -25.56 32.35 1.79
CA PRO A 16 -25.32 33.34 2.84
C PRO A 16 -24.05 32.96 3.62
N ALA A 17 -23.18 33.93 3.90
CA ALA A 17 -21.89 33.77 4.55
C ALA A 17 -21.92 32.89 5.82
N HIS A 18 -23.05 32.91 6.54
CA HIS A 18 -23.29 32.08 7.74
C HIS A 18 -23.35 30.56 7.46
N VAL A 19 -23.80 30.13 6.29
CA VAL A 19 -23.91 28.69 5.94
C VAL A 19 -22.56 28.16 5.51
N VAL A 20 -21.75 28.98 4.83
CA VAL A 20 -20.37 28.62 4.44
C VAL A 20 -19.49 28.46 5.67
N ASP A 21 -19.62 29.34 6.66
CA ASP A 21 -18.83 29.32 7.89
C ASP A 21 -19.13 28.08 8.75
N SER A 22 -20.38 27.70 8.88
CA SER A 22 -20.76 26.49 9.65
C SER A 22 -20.27 25.19 8.99
N ARG A 23 -20.27 25.13 7.67
CA ARG A 23 -19.75 23.97 6.91
C ARG A 23 -18.22 23.87 7.03
N ILE A 24 -17.52 24.99 6.90
CA ILE A 24 -16.06 25.06 7.06
C ILE A 24 -15.67 24.73 8.50
N GLN A 25 -16.37 25.26 9.49
CA GLN A 25 -16.13 24.92 10.91
C GLN A 25 -16.38 23.44 11.18
N ARG A 26 -17.43 22.85 10.62
CA ARG A 26 -17.71 21.41 10.74
C ARG A 26 -16.62 20.55 10.09
N LEU A 27 -16.13 20.91 8.90
CA LEU A 27 -15.03 20.22 8.24
C LEU A 27 -13.73 20.35 9.02
N LYS A 28 -13.42 21.53 9.56
CA LYS A 28 -12.27 21.74 10.45
C LYS A 28 -12.38 20.91 11.73
N ALA A 29 -13.55 20.85 12.35
CA ALA A 29 -13.79 20.04 13.53
C ALA A 29 -13.61 18.54 13.26
N ILE A 30 -14.10 18.05 12.12
CA ILE A 30 -13.90 16.66 11.67
C ILE A 30 -12.41 16.37 11.46
N ASP A 31 -11.67 17.28 10.81
CA ASP A 31 -10.23 17.11 10.56
C ASP A 31 -9.43 17.14 11.87
N VAL A 32 -9.73 18.06 12.79
CA VAL A 32 -9.10 18.10 14.13
C VAL A 32 -9.41 16.83 14.91
N THR A 33 -10.66 16.37 14.93
CA THR A 33 -11.04 15.13 15.62
C THR A 33 -10.32 13.91 15.00
N ALA A 34 -10.21 13.87 13.67
CA ALA A 34 -9.46 12.83 12.99
C ALA A 34 -7.96 12.88 13.28
N LYS A 35 -7.36 14.06 13.42
CA LYS A 35 -5.96 14.25 13.82
C LYS A 35 -5.71 13.83 15.27
N VAL A 36 -6.59 14.20 16.19
CA VAL A 36 -6.50 13.79 17.60
C VAL A 36 -6.64 12.28 17.75
N ARG A 37 -7.63 11.67 17.12
CA ARG A 37 -7.81 10.21 17.14
C ARG A 37 -6.60 9.47 16.55
N ARG A 38 -5.99 9.99 15.49
CA ARG A 38 -4.76 9.42 14.91
C ARG A 38 -3.56 9.53 15.83
N GLY A 39 -3.36 10.70 16.42
CA GLY A 39 -2.30 10.90 17.42
C GLY A 39 -2.45 9.97 18.63
N GLN A 40 -3.69 9.71 19.07
CA GLN A 40 -3.96 8.77 20.16
C GLN A 40 -3.69 7.31 19.80
N ASN A 41 -3.84 6.91 18.54
CA ASN A 41 -3.58 5.53 18.11
C ASN A 41 -2.09 5.17 18.14
N VAL A 42 -1.20 6.14 18.07
CA VAL A 42 0.26 5.96 18.01
C VAL A 42 0.93 6.11 19.37
N VAL A 43 0.22 6.63 20.39
CA VAL A 43 0.80 6.88 21.71
C VAL A 43 0.76 5.60 22.56
N LEU A 44 1.92 5.18 23.08
CA LEU A 44 2.06 4.05 24.01
C LEU A 44 1.15 4.15 25.27
N GLN A 45 0.69 5.34 25.59
CA GLN A 45 -0.22 5.62 26.73
C GLN A 45 -1.68 5.71 26.30
N ASN A 46 -2.03 5.20 25.11
CA ASN A 46 -3.42 5.23 24.63
C ASN A 46 -4.34 4.50 25.62
N THR A 47 -5.18 5.27 26.32
CA THR A 47 -6.17 4.75 27.30
C THR A 47 -7.27 3.92 26.65
N GLU A 48 -7.40 4.01 25.33
CA GLU A 48 -8.35 3.27 24.53
C GLU A 48 -7.81 1.90 24.05
N LEU A 49 -6.50 1.68 24.14
CA LEU A 49 -5.87 0.40 23.86
C LEU A 49 -5.91 -0.48 25.12
N LEU A 50 -6.36 -1.72 24.99
CA LEU A 50 -6.25 -2.72 26.06
C LEU A 50 -4.79 -3.09 26.25
N LYS A 51 -4.32 -3.01 27.50
CA LYS A 51 -2.96 -3.39 27.87
C LYS A 51 -2.86 -4.89 28.15
N GLY A 52 -1.65 -5.43 28.15
CA GLY A 52 -1.40 -6.85 28.43
C GLY A 52 -2.05 -7.34 29.73
N ALA A 53 -2.00 -6.56 30.83
CA ALA A 53 -2.65 -6.90 32.10
C ALA A 53 -4.19 -6.92 31.99
N GLU A 54 -4.80 -5.93 31.29
CA GLU A 54 -6.25 -5.91 31.06
C GLU A 54 -6.70 -7.12 30.23
N LEU A 55 -5.92 -7.50 29.21
CA LEU A 55 -6.18 -8.68 28.38
C LEU A 55 -6.02 -9.98 29.17
N ALA A 56 -4.98 -10.10 30.00
CA ALA A 56 -4.78 -11.27 30.87
C ALA A 56 -5.97 -11.48 31.79
N GLY A 57 -6.40 -10.42 32.46
CA GLY A 57 -7.56 -10.46 33.35
C GLY A 57 -8.86 -10.80 32.59
N LEU A 58 -9.07 -10.20 31.42
CA LEU A 58 -10.23 -10.52 30.56
C LEU A 58 -10.23 -11.99 30.16
N ILE A 59 -9.10 -12.54 29.70
CA ILE A 59 -8.99 -13.93 29.27
C ILE A 59 -9.35 -14.88 30.42
N ARG A 60 -8.81 -14.66 31.61
CA ARG A 60 -9.18 -15.44 32.80
C ARG A 60 -10.67 -15.35 33.11
N TYR A 61 -11.23 -14.16 33.00
CA TYR A 61 -12.67 -13.95 33.21
C TYR A 61 -13.51 -14.73 32.19
N LEU A 62 -13.18 -14.66 30.91
CA LEU A 62 -13.88 -15.38 29.83
C LEU A 62 -13.77 -16.90 30.01
N GLN A 63 -12.56 -17.42 30.30
CA GLN A 63 -12.33 -18.86 30.54
C GLN A 63 -13.12 -19.38 31.75
N LYS A 64 -13.20 -18.59 32.82
CA LYS A 64 -14.01 -18.95 33.98
C LYS A 64 -15.52 -18.99 33.65
N ARG A 65 -16.00 -18.06 32.82
CA ARG A 65 -17.39 -18.00 32.37
C ARG A 65 -17.75 -19.10 31.40
N GLU A 66 -16.83 -19.50 30.52
CA GLU A 66 -17.02 -20.62 29.59
C GLU A 66 -17.34 -21.94 30.30
N GLN A 67 -16.82 -22.13 31.52
CA GLN A 67 -17.08 -23.32 32.32
C GLN A 67 -18.50 -23.36 32.94
N LEU A 68 -19.21 -22.23 32.92
CA LEU A 68 -20.58 -22.17 33.43
C LEU A 68 -21.56 -22.79 32.41
N THR A 69 -22.63 -23.39 32.95
CA THR A 69 -23.65 -24.04 32.13
C THR A 69 -24.68 -23.07 31.55
N ASP A 70 -24.70 -21.82 32.03
CA ASP A 70 -25.66 -20.81 31.60
C ASP A 70 -25.44 -20.41 30.14
N GLN A 71 -26.50 -20.45 29.36
CA GLN A 71 -26.48 -20.09 27.94
C GLN A 71 -26.09 -18.61 27.72
N ALA A 72 -26.58 -17.72 28.57
CA ALA A 72 -26.26 -16.30 28.47
C ALA A 72 -24.76 -15.99 28.73
N ASP A 73 -24.12 -16.76 29.62
CA ASP A 73 -22.68 -16.64 29.83
C ASP A 73 -21.88 -17.16 28.63
N ARG A 74 -22.27 -18.28 28.04
CA ARG A 74 -21.63 -18.81 26.82
C ARG A 74 -21.76 -17.85 25.64
N GLU A 75 -22.96 -17.30 25.44
CA GLU A 75 -23.22 -16.31 24.40
C GLU A 75 -22.35 -15.05 24.60
N MET A 76 -22.26 -14.53 25.81
CA MET A 76 -21.40 -13.39 26.15
C MET A 76 -19.91 -13.68 25.89
N VAL A 77 -19.43 -14.85 26.28
CA VAL A 77 -18.03 -15.27 26.05
C VAL A 77 -17.73 -15.29 24.57
N LEU A 78 -18.61 -15.90 23.77
CA LEU A 78 -18.44 -15.98 22.31
C LEU A 78 -18.47 -14.60 21.66
N ILE A 79 -19.38 -13.70 22.05
CA ILE A 79 -19.45 -12.33 21.59
C ILE A 79 -18.13 -11.59 21.88
N CYS A 80 -17.64 -11.65 23.14
CA CYS A 80 -16.38 -11.00 23.51
C CYS A 80 -15.18 -11.51 22.69
N TRP A 81 -15.06 -12.83 22.50
CA TRP A 81 -14.01 -13.40 21.70
C TRP A 81 -14.09 -12.97 20.23
N LEU A 82 -15.27 -13.01 19.63
CA LEU A 82 -15.45 -12.60 18.26
C LEU A 82 -15.19 -11.10 18.07
N MET A 83 -15.62 -10.25 19.00
CA MET A 83 -15.30 -8.82 18.96
C MET A 83 -13.77 -8.59 19.00
N LEU A 84 -13.06 -9.26 19.91
CA LEU A 84 -11.62 -9.13 20.08
C LEU A 84 -10.85 -9.64 18.85
N LEU A 85 -11.23 -10.83 18.35
CA LEU A 85 -10.47 -11.54 17.31
C LEU A 85 -10.82 -11.11 15.88
N LEU A 86 -12.04 -10.61 15.65
CA LEU A 86 -12.49 -10.16 14.33
C LEU A 86 -12.47 -8.62 14.19
N GLY A 87 -12.29 -7.89 15.29
CA GLY A 87 -12.31 -6.42 15.28
C GLY A 87 -13.67 -5.86 14.84
N LYS A 88 -14.78 -6.46 15.27
CA LYS A 88 -16.14 -6.10 14.87
C LYS A 88 -16.95 -5.59 16.04
N THR A 89 -17.88 -4.68 15.78
CA THR A 89 -18.80 -4.18 16.80
C THR A 89 -19.78 -5.27 17.28
N TYR A 90 -20.44 -5.02 18.38
CA TYR A 90 -21.48 -5.95 18.88
C TYR A 90 -22.55 -6.22 17.81
N GLU A 91 -23.05 -5.18 17.15
CA GLU A 91 -24.09 -5.27 16.13
C GLU A 91 -23.63 -6.12 14.94
N GLU A 92 -22.39 -5.91 14.47
CA GLU A 92 -21.82 -6.72 13.39
C GLU A 92 -21.63 -8.20 13.79
N ILE A 93 -21.35 -8.48 15.07
CA ILE A 93 -21.17 -9.86 15.57
C ILE A 93 -22.49 -10.58 15.71
N VAL A 94 -23.52 -9.93 16.27
CA VAL A 94 -24.84 -10.59 16.45
C VAL A 94 -25.59 -10.81 15.15
N ASP A 95 -25.23 -10.09 14.09
CA ASP A 95 -25.77 -10.24 12.75
C ASP A 95 -24.97 -11.25 11.89
N LEU A 96 -23.91 -11.88 12.45
CA LEU A 96 -23.17 -12.91 11.73
C LEU A 96 -24.02 -14.14 11.48
N SER A 97 -23.90 -14.64 10.26
CA SER A 97 -24.46 -15.95 9.86
C SER A 97 -23.37 -17.02 9.87
N VAL A 98 -23.78 -18.26 10.13
CA VAL A 98 -22.96 -19.46 10.00
C VAL A 98 -23.50 -20.28 8.85
N PHE A 99 -22.63 -20.87 8.04
CA PHE A 99 -22.99 -21.72 6.89
C PHE A 99 -21.91 -22.76 6.61
N ASP A 100 -22.30 -23.85 5.94
CA ASP A 100 -21.42 -24.97 5.58
C ASP A 100 -21.37 -25.26 4.06
N GLU A 101 -22.07 -24.46 3.26
CA GLU A 101 -22.04 -24.51 1.80
C GLU A 101 -21.50 -23.20 1.24
N LEU A 102 -20.71 -23.32 0.17
CA LEU A 102 -20.08 -22.16 -0.51
C LEU A 102 -20.94 -21.59 -1.64
N ASP A 103 -22.00 -22.30 -2.03
CA ASP A 103 -22.94 -21.84 -3.05
C ASP A 103 -23.73 -20.65 -2.52
N GLY A 104 -23.69 -19.52 -3.24
CA GLY A 104 -24.33 -18.29 -2.79
C GLY A 104 -23.57 -17.54 -1.70
N LEU A 105 -22.23 -17.52 -1.77
CA LEU A 105 -21.32 -16.92 -0.78
C LEU A 105 -21.83 -15.62 -0.18
N THR A 106 -22.05 -15.62 1.12
CA THR A 106 -22.42 -14.46 1.94
C THR A 106 -21.31 -14.10 2.91
N SER A 107 -21.40 -12.93 3.56
CA SER A 107 -20.51 -12.59 4.66
C SER A 107 -20.91 -13.34 5.92
N GLY A 108 -20.01 -14.15 6.51
CA GLY A 108 -20.31 -14.92 7.70
C GLY A 108 -19.15 -15.78 8.19
N LEU A 109 -19.49 -16.82 8.93
CA LEU A 109 -18.57 -17.86 9.40
C LEU A 109 -18.86 -19.15 8.63
N TYR A 110 -17.92 -19.59 7.85
CA TYR A 110 -17.97 -20.86 7.13
C TYR A 110 -17.42 -21.97 8.01
N LEU A 111 -18.17 -23.03 8.19
CA LEU A 111 -17.77 -24.25 8.89
C LEU A 111 -17.70 -25.39 7.89
N ASP A 112 -16.51 -25.88 7.60
CA ASP A 112 -16.34 -26.95 6.63
C ASP A 112 -16.75 -28.34 7.20
N GLN A 113 -16.87 -29.32 6.31
CA GLN A 113 -17.22 -30.69 6.68
C GLN A 113 -16.15 -31.40 7.51
N LYS A 114 -14.90 -30.91 7.46
CA LYS A 114 -13.76 -31.43 8.26
C LYS A 114 -13.74 -30.88 9.68
N GLY A 115 -14.59 -29.92 9.94
CA GLY A 115 -14.67 -29.33 11.24
C GLY A 115 -13.81 -28.08 11.43
N GLU A 116 -13.28 -27.54 10.36
CA GLU A 116 -12.56 -26.27 10.36
C GLU A 116 -13.53 -25.09 10.23
N GLY A 117 -13.11 -23.91 10.68
CA GLY A 117 -13.92 -22.68 10.60
C GLY A 117 -13.15 -21.53 9.97
N TRP A 118 -13.89 -20.74 9.19
CA TRP A 118 -13.33 -19.63 8.45
C TRP A 118 -14.23 -18.40 8.53
N ARG A 119 -13.63 -17.24 8.73
CA ARG A 119 -14.32 -15.97 8.49
C ARG A 119 -14.33 -15.71 6.98
N CYS A 120 -15.51 -15.55 6.40
CA CYS A 120 -15.71 -15.31 4.97
C CYS A 120 -16.40 -13.98 4.73
N PHE A 121 -15.98 -13.23 3.70
CA PHE A 121 -16.66 -12.02 3.24
C PHE A 121 -16.22 -11.63 1.82
N PRO A 122 -17.09 -10.92 1.07
CA PRO A 122 -16.73 -10.43 -0.25
C PRO A 122 -15.70 -9.28 -0.16
N VAL A 123 -14.73 -9.31 -1.07
CA VAL A 123 -13.78 -8.22 -1.23
C VAL A 123 -14.49 -7.03 -1.88
N SER A 124 -14.66 -5.95 -1.13
CA SER A 124 -15.25 -4.72 -1.67
C SER A 124 -14.15 -3.79 -2.18
N TYR A 125 -13.64 -4.04 -3.38
CA TYR A 125 -12.81 -3.06 -4.08
C TYR A 125 -13.62 -2.36 -5.15
N SER A 126 -13.37 -1.07 -5.31
CA SER A 126 -14.01 -0.24 -6.34
C SER A 126 -13.52 -0.56 -7.77
N ALA A 127 -12.43 -1.26 -7.92
CA ALA A 127 -11.98 -1.79 -9.20
C ALA A 127 -12.74 -3.09 -9.48
N LYS A 128 -13.58 -3.09 -10.51
CA LYS A 128 -14.14 -4.33 -11.05
C LYS A 128 -12.94 -5.21 -11.42
N PRO A 129 -12.86 -6.46 -10.93
CA PRO A 129 -11.86 -7.38 -11.43
C PRO A 129 -12.11 -7.50 -12.93
N HIS A 130 -11.14 -7.10 -13.72
CA HIS A 130 -11.11 -7.46 -15.14
C HIS A 130 -10.81 -8.96 -15.18
N LEU A 131 -11.85 -9.78 -15.10
CA LEU A 131 -11.76 -11.25 -15.10
C LEU A 131 -11.06 -11.79 -16.35
N ASP A 132 -10.96 -10.98 -17.40
CA ASP A 132 -10.30 -11.35 -18.66
C ASP A 132 -8.79 -11.03 -18.71
N ASP A 133 -8.22 -10.42 -17.68
CA ASP A 133 -6.84 -9.92 -17.71
C ASP A 133 -5.76 -10.93 -17.29
N THR A 134 -6.11 -12.21 -17.07
CA THR A 134 -5.09 -13.28 -16.93
C THR A 134 -4.21 -13.40 -18.19
N SER A 135 -4.74 -13.02 -19.34
CA SER A 135 -3.99 -12.90 -20.60
C SER A 135 -2.88 -11.86 -20.57
N LYS A 136 -2.99 -10.83 -19.70
CA LYS A 136 -2.01 -9.75 -19.57
C LYS A 136 -0.94 -10.00 -18.50
N GLY A 137 -0.87 -11.19 -17.94
CA GLY A 137 0.16 -11.54 -16.94
C GLY A 137 0.01 -10.85 -15.58
N LEU A 138 -1.20 -10.41 -15.26
CA LEU A 138 -1.53 -9.87 -13.94
C LEU A 138 -1.82 -11.00 -12.95
N THR A 139 -1.63 -10.73 -11.67
CA THR A 139 -1.91 -11.71 -10.61
C THR A 139 -3.41 -11.87 -10.45
N PRO A 140 -3.97 -13.09 -10.62
CA PRO A 140 -5.39 -13.32 -10.42
C PRO A 140 -5.78 -13.11 -8.97
N THR A 141 -6.89 -12.40 -8.72
CA THR A 141 -7.39 -12.11 -7.39
C THR A 141 -8.77 -12.72 -7.18
N GLN A 142 -9.06 -13.11 -5.93
CA GLN A 142 -10.32 -13.70 -5.53
C GLN A 142 -11.35 -12.63 -5.14
N ALA A 143 -12.64 -12.93 -5.37
CA ALA A 143 -13.75 -12.07 -4.98
C ALA A 143 -14.11 -12.19 -3.49
N PHE A 144 -13.73 -13.29 -2.85
CA PHE A 144 -13.99 -13.57 -1.45
C PHE A 144 -12.69 -13.84 -0.69
N VAL A 145 -12.68 -13.45 0.58
CA VAL A 145 -11.59 -13.72 1.52
C VAL A 145 -12.03 -14.74 2.51
N PHE A 146 -11.14 -15.70 2.80
CA PHE A 146 -11.27 -16.64 3.89
C PHE A 146 -10.10 -16.44 4.87
N THR A 147 -10.43 -16.24 6.14
CA THR A 147 -9.44 -16.11 7.23
C THR A 147 -9.73 -17.16 8.28
N PRO A 148 -8.74 -17.95 8.74
CA PRO A 148 -8.97 -19.00 9.71
C PRO A 148 -9.59 -18.48 11.00
N CYS A 149 -10.59 -19.18 11.52
CA CYS A 149 -11.08 -18.97 12.90
C CYS A 149 -10.24 -19.82 13.86
N PRO A 150 -9.88 -19.31 15.05
CA PRO A 150 -9.17 -20.09 16.06
C PRO A 150 -9.90 -21.35 16.46
N LYS A 151 -9.16 -22.47 16.61
CA LYS A 151 -9.76 -23.79 16.94
C LYS A 151 -10.54 -23.80 18.24
N PHE A 152 -10.09 -23.06 19.24
CA PHE A 152 -10.77 -23.00 20.54
C PHE A 152 -12.19 -22.41 20.45
N LEU A 153 -12.52 -21.65 19.41
CA LEU A 153 -13.88 -21.13 19.18
C LEU A 153 -14.81 -22.16 18.52
N LEU A 154 -14.29 -23.13 17.78
CA LEU A 154 -15.10 -24.05 16.98
C LEU A 154 -16.13 -24.85 17.79
N PRO A 155 -15.84 -25.32 19.02
CA PRO A 155 -16.85 -25.96 19.86
C PRO A 155 -18.03 -25.04 20.16
N MET A 156 -17.76 -23.75 20.45
CA MET A 156 -18.80 -22.76 20.76
C MET A 156 -19.62 -22.39 19.50
N LEU A 157 -18.97 -22.27 18.35
CA LEU A 157 -19.63 -21.97 17.07
C LEU A 157 -20.55 -23.09 16.57
N ARG A 158 -20.30 -24.30 16.99
CA ARG A 158 -21.09 -25.51 16.59
C ARG A 158 -22.25 -25.82 17.49
N VAL A 159 -22.32 -25.22 18.66
CA VAL A 159 -23.44 -25.45 19.58
C VAL A 159 -24.75 -25.04 18.92
N GLY A 160 -25.63 -26.02 18.68
CA GLY A 160 -26.91 -25.78 18.03
C GLY A 160 -26.87 -25.59 16.50
N TYR A 161 -25.71 -25.70 15.86
CA TYR A 161 -25.61 -25.65 14.42
C TYR A 161 -25.92 -27.02 13.80
N ALA A 162 -27.01 -27.09 13.01
CA ALA A 162 -27.50 -28.30 12.35
C ALA A 162 -27.36 -28.25 10.81
N GLY A 163 -26.47 -27.40 10.28
CA GLY A 163 -26.27 -27.23 8.84
C GLY A 163 -27.13 -26.13 8.20
N GLY A 164 -26.74 -25.73 6.99
CA GLY A 164 -27.36 -24.65 6.22
C GLY A 164 -27.02 -23.25 6.70
N LEU A 165 -27.53 -22.22 6.02
CA LEU A 165 -27.34 -20.82 6.41
C LEU A 165 -28.23 -20.45 7.60
N LYS A 166 -27.62 -20.09 8.73
CA LYS A 166 -28.34 -19.69 9.96
C LYS A 166 -27.68 -18.50 10.65
N PRO A 167 -28.47 -17.67 11.37
CA PRO A 167 -27.89 -16.71 12.30
C PRO A 167 -27.03 -17.40 13.36
N LEU A 168 -25.88 -16.83 13.71
CA LEU A 168 -25.01 -17.36 14.77
C LEU A 168 -25.74 -17.35 16.14
N PHE A 169 -26.53 -16.31 16.42
CA PHE A 169 -27.29 -16.12 17.65
C PHE A 169 -28.80 -16.17 17.35
N LEU A 170 -29.44 -17.32 17.65
CA LEU A 170 -30.86 -17.52 17.40
C LEU A 170 -31.74 -16.69 18.35
N ASN A 171 -31.36 -16.57 19.63
CA ASN A 171 -32.20 -16.02 20.69
C ASN A 171 -31.53 -14.80 21.35
N LYS A 172 -30.76 -13.97 20.69
CA LYS A 172 -30.11 -12.73 21.17
C LYS A 172 -30.32 -12.45 22.69
N THR A 173 -29.87 -13.36 23.55
CA THR A 173 -30.08 -13.30 25.03
C THR A 173 -29.27 -12.18 25.66
N ILE A 174 -28.13 -11.86 25.08
CA ILE A 174 -27.25 -10.76 25.51
C ILE A 174 -27.52 -9.57 24.61
N THR A 175 -28.00 -8.46 25.17
CA THR A 175 -28.07 -7.15 24.48
C THR A 175 -26.79 -6.36 24.69
N VAL A 176 -26.59 -5.28 23.93
CA VAL A 176 -25.42 -4.40 24.08
C VAL A 176 -25.33 -3.80 25.50
N GLU A 177 -26.48 -3.44 26.10
CA GLU A 177 -26.57 -2.90 27.45
C GLU A 177 -26.14 -3.93 28.49
N ILE A 178 -26.63 -5.17 28.36
CA ILE A 178 -26.25 -6.30 29.25
C ILE A 178 -24.75 -6.58 29.13
N LEU A 179 -24.22 -6.62 27.90
CA LEU A 179 -22.78 -6.81 27.65
C LEU A 179 -21.97 -5.71 28.33
N GLN A 180 -22.31 -4.44 28.10
CA GLN A 180 -21.62 -3.29 28.70
C GLN A 180 -21.71 -3.30 30.24
N GLN A 181 -22.87 -3.62 30.81
CA GLN A 181 -23.04 -3.73 32.25
C GLN A 181 -22.18 -4.84 32.86
N ARG A 182 -22.11 -6.03 32.21
CA ARG A 182 -21.29 -7.15 32.68
C ARG A 182 -19.79 -6.81 32.59
N LEU A 183 -19.33 -6.20 31.49
CA LEU A 183 -17.95 -5.75 31.34
C LEU A 183 -17.59 -4.67 32.36
N LYS A 184 -18.49 -3.72 32.64
CA LYS A 184 -18.32 -2.70 33.68
C LYS A 184 -18.21 -3.34 35.04
N THR A 185 -19.12 -4.24 35.39
CA THR A 185 -19.10 -4.95 36.70
C THR A 185 -17.83 -5.76 36.88
N TYR A 186 -17.30 -6.34 35.80
CA TYR A 186 -15.99 -7.01 35.84
C TYR A 186 -14.86 -6.00 36.09
N SER A 187 -14.81 -4.92 35.32
CA SER A 187 -13.77 -3.88 35.43
C SER A 187 -13.74 -3.23 36.79
N ASP A 188 -14.91 -2.93 37.39
CA ASP A 188 -15.03 -2.32 38.71
C ASP A 188 -14.53 -3.23 39.84
N LYS A 189 -14.54 -4.56 39.63
CA LYS A 189 -14.07 -5.59 40.56
C LYS A 189 -12.62 -6.02 40.33
N SER A 190 -12.04 -5.63 39.21
CA SER A 190 -10.68 -6.01 38.85
C SER A 190 -9.66 -5.09 39.56
N ILE A 191 -8.75 -5.69 40.29
CA ILE A 191 -7.66 -4.97 40.99
C ILE A 191 -6.69 -4.32 40.00
N GLU A 192 -6.64 -4.82 38.77
CA GLU A 192 -5.74 -4.36 37.70
C GLU A 192 -6.26 -3.12 36.94
N GLY A 193 -7.38 -2.56 37.37
CA GLY A 193 -7.72 -1.15 37.20
C GLY A 193 -8.07 -0.67 35.80
N GLY A 194 -8.22 -1.53 34.82
CA GLY A 194 -8.57 -1.13 33.46
C GLY A 194 -10.08 -1.10 33.24
N ARG A 195 -10.59 -0.04 32.62
CA ARG A 195 -11.98 0.00 32.15
C ARG A 195 -12.09 -0.75 30.82
N ILE A 196 -12.59 -1.99 30.85
CA ILE A 196 -12.87 -2.78 29.63
C ILE A 196 -14.26 -2.41 29.12
N THR A 197 -14.35 -2.02 27.87
CA THR A 197 -15.61 -1.67 27.17
C THR A 197 -15.73 -2.46 25.86
N SER A 198 -16.96 -2.58 25.35
CA SER A 198 -17.22 -3.17 24.03
C SER A 198 -16.41 -2.49 22.93
N ASP A 199 -16.31 -1.15 22.95
CA ASP A 199 -15.54 -0.38 21.96
C ASP A 199 -14.04 -0.68 22.02
N LYS A 200 -13.48 -0.91 23.22
CA LYS A 200 -12.08 -1.33 23.34
C LYS A 200 -11.84 -2.71 22.75
N LEU A 201 -12.79 -3.64 22.93
CA LEU A 201 -12.70 -4.98 22.37
C LEU A 201 -12.75 -4.93 20.85
N SER A 202 -13.75 -4.27 20.27
CA SER A 202 -13.94 -4.21 18.81
C SER A 202 -12.82 -3.47 18.09
N ASN A 203 -12.20 -2.48 18.72
CA ASN A 203 -11.11 -1.71 18.13
C ASN A 203 -9.71 -2.18 18.53
N PHE A 204 -9.60 -3.23 19.36
CA PHE A 204 -8.30 -3.69 19.89
C PHE A 204 -7.30 -4.01 18.81
N MET A 205 -7.67 -4.90 17.90
CA MET A 205 -6.77 -5.40 16.85
C MET A 205 -6.23 -4.26 15.96
N GLN A 206 -7.12 -3.34 15.57
CA GLN A 206 -6.75 -2.17 14.79
C GLN A 206 -5.78 -1.26 15.55
N ARG A 207 -6.12 -0.92 16.79
CA ARG A 207 -5.32 -0.01 17.63
C ARG A 207 -3.97 -0.62 17.95
N TYR A 208 -3.95 -1.91 18.26
CA TYR A 208 -2.72 -2.64 18.54
C TYR A 208 -1.79 -2.68 17.31
N CYS A 209 -2.34 -2.95 16.13
CA CYS A 209 -1.57 -2.94 14.88
C CYS A 209 -0.89 -1.60 14.64
N PHE A 210 -1.62 -0.49 14.82
CA PHE A 210 -1.05 0.85 14.65
C PHE A 210 -0.06 1.23 15.75
N ALA A 211 -0.29 0.82 16.99
CA ALA A 211 0.60 1.13 18.10
C ALA A 211 1.91 0.33 18.08
N SER A 212 1.83 -0.94 17.66
CA SER A 212 2.99 -1.84 17.62
C SER A 212 3.80 -1.74 16.34
N GLY A 213 3.17 -1.34 15.21
CA GLY A 213 3.81 -1.35 13.89
C GLY A 213 4.23 -2.73 13.39
N CYS A 214 3.84 -3.83 14.07
CA CYS A 214 4.35 -5.17 13.79
C CYS A 214 3.89 -5.77 12.46
N ILE A 215 2.82 -5.24 11.85
CA ILE A 215 2.32 -5.64 10.52
C ILE A 215 1.74 -4.44 9.77
N ASP A 216 1.72 -4.51 8.43
CA ASP A 216 1.05 -3.50 7.63
C ASP A 216 -0.48 -3.56 7.87
N PRO A 217 -1.14 -2.43 8.22
CA PRO A 217 -2.59 -2.37 8.48
C PRO A 217 -3.45 -2.86 7.32
N VAL A 218 -2.94 -2.84 6.08
CA VAL A 218 -3.62 -3.39 4.91
C VAL A 218 -3.91 -4.88 5.05
N VAL A 219 -3.07 -5.62 5.79
CA VAL A 219 -3.30 -7.04 6.07
C VAL A 219 -4.57 -7.24 6.88
N LEU A 220 -4.83 -6.39 7.89
CA LEU A 220 -6.07 -6.46 8.67
C LEU A 220 -7.30 -6.13 7.82
N ASP A 221 -7.18 -5.10 6.97
CA ASP A 221 -8.26 -4.71 6.07
C ASP A 221 -8.63 -5.87 5.11
N PHE A 222 -7.61 -6.55 4.55
CA PHE A 222 -7.81 -7.71 3.69
C PHE A 222 -8.32 -8.95 4.43
N SER A 223 -7.95 -9.12 5.69
CA SER A 223 -8.25 -10.36 6.43
C SER A 223 -9.55 -10.32 7.22
N TYR A 224 -10.01 -9.12 7.63
CA TYR A 224 -11.17 -8.95 8.50
C TYR A 224 -12.15 -7.87 8.04
N ARG A 225 -11.91 -7.23 6.88
CA ARG A 225 -12.73 -6.11 6.37
C ARG A 225 -12.90 -5.01 7.43
N LEU A 226 -11.81 -4.69 8.09
CA LEU A 226 -11.78 -3.50 8.94
C LEU A 226 -11.69 -2.31 8.00
N VAL A 227 -12.80 -1.61 7.74
CA VAL A 227 -12.86 -0.45 6.84
C VAL A 227 -12.07 0.70 7.46
N LEU A 228 -10.74 0.59 7.37
CA LEU A 228 -9.83 1.59 7.88
C LEU A 228 -9.76 2.71 6.85
N THR A 229 -10.27 3.89 7.21
CA THR A 229 -10.12 5.08 6.35
C THR A 229 -8.66 5.37 6.03
N GLN A 230 -7.76 5.00 6.93
CA GLN A 230 -6.31 5.16 6.83
C GLN A 230 -5.68 4.26 5.75
N THR A 231 -6.18 3.06 5.54
CA THR A 231 -5.63 2.11 4.56
C THR A 231 -6.27 2.20 3.18
N ARG A 232 -7.28 3.06 3.00
CA ARG A 232 -8.10 3.11 1.77
C ARG A 232 -7.27 3.25 0.49
N VAL A 233 -6.28 4.14 0.48
CA VAL A 233 -5.38 4.33 -0.67
C VAL A 233 -4.36 3.20 -0.75
N SER A 234 -3.75 2.84 0.37
CA SER A 234 -2.70 1.82 0.48
C SER A 234 -3.17 0.45 -0.02
N ARG A 235 -4.37 0.00 0.38
CA ARG A 235 -4.96 -1.29 -0.05
C ARG A 235 -5.17 -1.40 -1.55
N SER A 236 -5.44 -0.26 -2.24
CA SER A 236 -5.64 -0.25 -3.69
C SER A 236 -4.38 -0.62 -4.48
N TYR A 237 -3.21 -0.55 -3.85
CA TYR A 237 -1.93 -0.90 -4.46
C TYR A 237 -1.35 -2.22 -3.97
N ALA A 238 -1.87 -2.83 -2.93
CA ALA A 238 -1.37 -4.09 -2.39
C ALA A 238 -2.12 -5.29 -2.99
N CYS A 239 -1.39 -6.38 -3.22
CA CYS A 239 -1.90 -7.68 -3.65
C CYS A 239 -1.15 -8.77 -2.85
N LEU A 240 -1.87 -9.48 -1.99
CA LEU A 240 -1.28 -10.39 -1.03
C LEU A 240 -1.90 -11.79 -1.18
N ASN A 241 -1.04 -12.80 -1.20
CA ASN A 241 -1.48 -14.19 -1.11
C ASN A 241 -1.81 -14.57 0.34
N ASP A 242 -2.43 -15.72 0.49
CA ASP A 242 -2.89 -16.24 1.78
C ASP A 242 -1.75 -16.44 2.77
N ASP A 243 -0.63 -17.00 2.33
CA ASP A 243 0.53 -17.26 3.18
C ASP A 243 1.06 -15.98 3.83
N VAL A 244 1.20 -14.91 3.05
CA VAL A 244 1.68 -13.60 3.54
C VAL A 244 0.70 -13.01 4.56
N ARG A 245 -0.61 -13.10 4.28
CA ARG A 245 -1.63 -12.60 5.20
C ARG A 245 -1.64 -13.36 6.51
N GLN A 246 -1.61 -14.69 6.44
CA GLN A 246 -1.64 -15.55 7.63
C GLN A 246 -0.36 -15.43 8.46
N ASP A 247 0.83 -15.38 7.83
CA ASP A 247 2.09 -15.15 8.55
C ASP A 247 2.08 -13.80 9.30
N ALA A 248 1.58 -12.75 8.67
CA ALA A 248 1.46 -11.45 9.33
C ALA A 248 0.49 -11.50 10.51
N LEU A 249 -0.68 -12.13 10.37
CA LEU A 249 -1.63 -12.30 11.48
C LEU A 249 -1.06 -13.13 12.62
N LEU A 250 -0.31 -14.19 12.32
CA LEU A 250 0.38 -14.98 13.32
C LEU A 250 1.38 -14.13 14.11
N ARG A 251 2.17 -13.29 13.42
CA ARG A 251 3.11 -12.36 14.09
C ARG A 251 2.38 -11.37 15.01
N LEU A 252 1.26 -10.79 14.54
CA LEU A 252 0.44 -9.89 15.33
C LEU A 252 -0.03 -10.56 16.63
N TRP A 253 -0.64 -11.74 16.53
CA TRP A 253 -1.18 -12.43 17.68
C TRP A 253 -0.10 -13.00 18.61
N ASN A 254 1.06 -13.38 18.08
CA ASN A 254 2.21 -13.76 18.91
C ASN A 254 2.74 -12.56 19.71
N ALA A 255 2.82 -11.37 19.10
CA ALA A 255 3.22 -10.17 19.81
C ALA A 255 2.23 -9.82 20.94
N VAL A 256 0.93 -9.90 20.68
CA VAL A 256 -0.11 -9.75 21.71
C VAL A 256 0.07 -10.77 22.83
N GLY A 257 0.30 -12.04 22.49
CA GLY A 257 0.54 -13.12 23.47
C GLY A 257 1.76 -12.86 24.36
N LEU A 258 2.84 -12.34 23.79
CA LEU A 258 4.05 -11.97 24.54
C LEU A 258 3.78 -10.84 25.54
N GLU A 259 3.03 -9.79 25.14
CA GLU A 259 2.66 -8.71 26.06
C GLU A 259 1.76 -9.20 27.20
N ILE A 260 0.81 -10.09 26.90
CA ILE A 260 -0.06 -10.68 27.92
C ILE A 260 0.77 -11.50 28.91
N LYS A 261 1.69 -12.33 28.41
CA LYS A 261 2.58 -13.15 29.25
C LYS A 261 3.58 -12.33 30.06
N ALA A 262 4.05 -11.20 29.52
CA ALA A 262 4.90 -10.28 30.24
C ALA A 262 4.16 -9.62 31.43
N ALA A 263 2.87 -9.34 31.26
CA ALA A 263 2.02 -8.78 32.30
C ALA A 263 1.56 -9.83 33.34
N ASP A 264 1.33 -11.07 32.90
CA ASP A 264 0.81 -12.16 33.71
C ASP A 264 1.36 -13.51 33.19
N PRO A 265 2.49 -13.98 33.74
CA PRO A 265 3.13 -15.23 33.30
C PRO A 265 2.25 -16.49 33.46
N ASP A 266 1.34 -16.48 34.44
CA ASP A 266 0.53 -17.65 34.81
C ASP A 266 -0.75 -17.78 33.97
N VAL A 267 -1.10 -16.78 33.15
CA VAL A 267 -2.30 -16.86 32.32
C VAL A 267 -2.16 -17.96 31.25
N THR A 268 -3.16 -18.81 31.12
CA THR A 268 -3.22 -19.80 30.03
C THR A 268 -3.80 -19.13 28.79
N LEU A 269 -2.99 -18.97 27.75
CA LEU A 269 -3.43 -18.34 26.51
C LEU A 269 -3.99 -19.39 25.54
N PRO A 270 -5.15 -19.13 24.92
CA PRO A 270 -5.58 -19.91 23.76
C PRO A 270 -4.70 -19.55 22.55
N ALA A 271 -4.64 -20.41 21.56
CA ALA A 271 -4.03 -20.06 20.27
C ALA A 271 -4.96 -19.08 19.54
N PHE A 272 -4.66 -17.79 19.62
CA PHE A 272 -5.46 -16.72 19.01
C PHE A 272 -5.53 -16.80 17.48
N PHE A 273 -4.49 -17.35 16.86
CA PHE A 273 -4.40 -17.54 15.43
C PHE A 273 -3.57 -18.78 15.11
N GLU A 274 -3.98 -19.54 14.12
CA GLU A 274 -3.28 -20.74 13.64
C GLU A 274 -3.20 -20.69 12.11
N LEU A 275 -2.06 -21.06 11.55
CA LEU A 275 -1.87 -21.16 10.11
C LEU A 275 -2.74 -22.32 9.57
N ARG A 276 -3.54 -22.04 8.56
CA ARG A 276 -4.33 -23.03 7.83
C ARG A 276 -4.50 -22.60 6.39
N ALA A 277 -3.97 -23.38 5.47
CA ALA A 277 -4.15 -23.11 4.06
C ALA A 277 -5.62 -23.36 3.65
N TRP A 278 -6.20 -22.36 3.02
CA TRP A 278 -7.44 -22.54 2.26
C TRP A 278 -7.17 -23.48 1.09
N PRO A 279 -8.10 -24.41 0.74
CA PRO A 279 -7.87 -25.41 -0.32
C PRO A 279 -7.51 -24.80 -1.68
N HIS A 280 -7.95 -23.59 -1.95
CA HIS A 280 -7.64 -22.85 -3.17
C HIS A 280 -6.75 -21.67 -2.82
N ASN A 281 -5.49 -21.69 -3.24
CA ASN A 281 -4.56 -20.58 -2.99
C ASN A 281 -5.22 -19.25 -3.30
N GLN A 282 -5.35 -18.38 -2.29
CA GLN A 282 -6.04 -17.11 -2.38
C GLN A 282 -5.07 -15.96 -2.50
N THR A 283 -5.30 -15.15 -3.50
CA THR A 283 -4.67 -13.84 -3.60
C THR A 283 -5.76 -12.76 -3.57
N VAL A 284 -5.60 -11.76 -2.75
CA VAL A 284 -6.57 -10.66 -2.58
C VAL A 284 -5.87 -9.33 -2.76
N GLY A 285 -6.62 -8.33 -3.24
CA GLY A 285 -6.11 -6.97 -3.38
C GLY A 285 -6.15 -6.45 -4.80
N SER A 286 -5.13 -5.69 -5.18
CA SER A 286 -5.07 -5.03 -6.47
C SER A 286 -5.01 -6.00 -7.64
N THR A 287 -5.93 -5.85 -8.59
CA THR A 287 -5.95 -6.57 -9.87
C THR A 287 -4.90 -6.07 -10.86
N PHE A 288 -4.19 -4.97 -10.57
CA PHE A 288 -3.18 -4.38 -11.44
C PHE A 288 -1.74 -4.80 -11.09
N THR A 289 -1.58 -5.75 -10.19
CA THR A 289 -0.27 -6.23 -9.77
C THR A 289 0.23 -7.29 -10.77
N PRO A 290 1.37 -7.06 -11.46
CA PRO A 290 1.94 -8.06 -12.32
C PRO A 290 2.50 -9.23 -11.52
N SER A 291 2.45 -10.44 -12.08
CA SER A 291 3.13 -11.59 -11.51
C SER A 291 4.66 -11.43 -11.61
N LEU A 292 5.42 -12.13 -10.76
CA LEU A 292 6.88 -12.13 -10.84
C LEU A 292 7.38 -12.59 -12.22
N ASP A 293 6.75 -13.60 -12.80
CA ASP A 293 7.07 -14.08 -14.13
C ASP A 293 6.85 -13.00 -15.19
N THR A 294 5.76 -12.26 -15.08
CA THR A 294 5.49 -11.13 -15.99
C THR A 294 6.49 -10.01 -15.85
N CYS A 295 6.91 -9.69 -14.60
CA CYS A 295 7.97 -8.72 -14.37
C CYS A 295 9.29 -9.16 -15.04
N LYS A 296 9.65 -10.44 -14.91
CA LYS A 296 10.84 -11.03 -15.56
C LYS A 296 10.74 -10.97 -17.09
N ARG A 297 9.59 -11.33 -17.65
CA ARG A 297 9.37 -11.27 -19.11
C ARG A 297 9.41 -9.84 -19.65
N LEU A 298 8.83 -8.87 -18.91
CA LEU A 298 8.91 -7.46 -19.27
C LEU A 298 10.36 -6.97 -19.29
N GLN A 299 11.11 -7.23 -18.22
CA GLN A 299 12.51 -6.87 -18.10
C GLN A 299 13.35 -7.48 -19.24
N SER A 300 13.17 -8.78 -19.50
CA SER A 300 13.88 -9.49 -20.58
C SER A 300 13.52 -8.93 -21.97
N SER A 301 12.25 -8.58 -22.21
CA SER A 301 11.80 -7.94 -23.45
C SER A 301 12.45 -6.58 -23.65
N LEU A 302 12.52 -5.76 -22.59
CA LEU A 302 13.18 -4.44 -22.65
C LEU A 302 14.68 -4.58 -22.97
N LEU A 303 15.33 -5.55 -22.31
CA LEU A 303 16.75 -5.83 -22.53
C LEU A 303 17.03 -6.33 -23.95
N SER A 304 16.26 -7.31 -24.43
CA SER A 304 16.41 -7.83 -25.80
C SER A 304 16.28 -6.73 -26.84
N ARG A 305 15.28 -5.88 -26.71
CA ARG A 305 15.06 -4.76 -27.63
C ARG A 305 16.17 -3.70 -27.56
N LEU A 306 16.75 -3.50 -26.39
CA LEU A 306 17.90 -2.61 -26.25
C LEU A 306 19.11 -3.18 -26.97
N GLU A 307 19.40 -4.47 -26.84
CA GLU A 307 20.51 -5.15 -27.51
C GLU A 307 20.31 -5.21 -29.04
N GLU A 308 19.07 -5.46 -29.53
CA GLU A 308 18.72 -5.44 -30.97
C GLU A 308 19.01 -4.09 -31.64
N HIS A 309 18.90 -2.99 -30.88
CA HIS A 309 19.12 -1.64 -31.40
C HIS A 309 20.50 -1.09 -31.05
N LYS A 310 21.35 -1.89 -30.42
CA LYS A 310 22.71 -1.51 -30.09
C LYS A 310 23.47 -1.08 -31.34
N PRO A 311 24.02 0.14 -31.38
CA PRO A 311 24.68 0.62 -32.58
C PRO A 311 25.91 -0.23 -32.94
N ALA A 312 26.08 -0.52 -34.21
CA ALA A 312 27.32 -1.14 -34.72
C ALA A 312 28.48 -0.13 -34.68
N ARG A 313 29.71 -0.60 -34.93
CA ARG A 313 30.92 0.26 -34.87
C ARG A 313 30.83 1.52 -35.77
N THR A 314 30.02 1.48 -36.85
CA THR A 314 29.70 2.63 -37.67
C THR A 314 28.30 3.13 -37.33
N TYR A 315 28.22 4.21 -36.57
CA TYR A 315 26.95 4.79 -36.12
C TYR A 315 26.22 5.51 -37.26
N SER A 316 25.03 5.05 -37.62
CA SER A 316 24.09 5.88 -38.36
C SER A 316 23.26 6.74 -37.38
N TYR A 317 22.85 7.90 -37.85
CA TYR A 317 22.00 8.80 -37.05
C TYR A 317 20.74 8.07 -36.56
N ASP A 318 20.06 7.36 -37.43
CA ASP A 318 18.86 6.60 -37.11
C ASP A 318 19.09 5.49 -36.09
N SER A 319 20.24 4.81 -36.15
CA SER A 319 20.56 3.73 -35.19
C SER A 319 20.76 4.30 -33.79
N VAL A 320 21.46 5.42 -33.64
CA VAL A 320 21.66 6.09 -32.36
C VAL A 320 20.34 6.56 -31.76
N ILE A 321 19.47 7.17 -32.55
CA ILE A 321 18.15 7.64 -32.11
C ILE A 321 17.26 6.47 -31.64
N ARG A 322 17.24 5.37 -32.39
CA ARG A 322 16.47 4.17 -31.99
C ARG A 322 17.02 3.55 -30.71
N TYR A 323 18.34 3.46 -30.57
CA TYR A 323 18.99 2.98 -29.35
C TYR A 323 18.65 3.88 -28.17
N HIS A 324 18.77 5.21 -28.32
CA HIS A 324 18.37 6.16 -27.29
C HIS A 324 16.94 5.92 -26.80
N ASN A 325 15.99 5.79 -27.72
CA ASN A 325 14.59 5.54 -27.34
C ASN A 325 14.44 4.25 -26.50
N ARG A 326 15.16 3.18 -26.83
CA ARG A 326 15.13 1.93 -26.05
C ARG A 326 15.79 2.09 -24.69
N TYR A 327 16.89 2.83 -24.64
CA TYR A 327 17.62 3.07 -23.40
C TYR A 327 16.82 3.95 -22.42
N VAL A 328 16.12 4.96 -22.93
CA VAL A 328 15.18 5.77 -22.15
C VAL A 328 14.04 4.91 -21.58
N LEU A 329 13.42 4.06 -22.41
CA LEU A 329 12.34 3.19 -21.94
C LEU A 329 12.80 2.23 -20.86
N TYR A 330 13.98 1.61 -21.01
CA TYR A 330 14.57 0.75 -19.98
C TYR A 330 14.77 1.51 -18.67
N THR A 331 15.37 2.69 -18.72
CA THR A 331 15.64 3.54 -17.56
C THR A 331 14.33 4.01 -16.89
N ALA A 332 13.33 4.40 -17.67
CA ALA A 332 12.03 4.83 -17.16
C ALA A 332 11.26 3.70 -16.45
N TYR A 333 11.25 2.49 -17.02
CA TYR A 333 10.65 1.34 -16.37
C TYR A 333 11.36 0.98 -15.06
N LEU A 334 12.70 0.95 -15.07
CA LEU A 334 13.48 0.71 -13.87
C LEU A 334 13.19 1.74 -12.77
N LEU A 335 13.13 3.03 -13.15
CA LEU A 335 12.73 4.12 -12.23
C LEU A 335 11.38 3.85 -11.59
N MET A 336 10.37 3.47 -12.39
CA MET A 336 9.01 3.23 -11.89
C MET A 336 8.92 2.00 -10.97
N PHE A 337 9.61 0.93 -11.31
CA PHE A 337 9.65 -0.29 -10.50
C PHE A 337 10.42 -0.10 -9.19
N ALA A 338 11.51 0.65 -9.22
CA ALA A 338 12.35 0.91 -8.06
C ALA A 338 11.76 1.90 -7.05
N THR A 339 11.05 2.93 -7.55
CA THR A 339 10.56 4.03 -6.69
C THR A 339 9.07 3.97 -6.39
N GLY A 340 8.31 3.17 -7.15
CA GLY A 340 6.86 3.20 -7.11
C GLY A 340 6.28 4.52 -7.65
N TYR A 341 7.04 5.25 -8.45
CA TYR A 341 6.56 6.46 -9.10
C TYR A 341 5.37 6.16 -10.01
N ARG A 342 4.36 7.03 -10.02
CA ARG A 342 3.23 6.88 -10.94
C ARG A 342 3.68 7.21 -12.35
N ALA A 343 3.14 6.50 -13.33
CA ALA A 343 3.34 6.86 -14.73
C ALA A 343 2.66 8.19 -15.01
N VAL A 344 3.43 9.24 -14.99
CA VAL A 344 3.01 10.60 -15.31
C VAL A 344 3.79 11.11 -16.51
N HIS A 345 3.35 12.23 -17.04
CA HIS A 345 4.12 12.93 -18.08
C HIS A 345 5.41 13.47 -17.46
N ASN A 346 6.55 13.26 -18.13
CA ASN A 346 7.87 13.67 -17.66
C ASN A 346 8.19 13.23 -16.22
N PRO A 347 8.39 11.92 -15.97
CA PRO A 347 8.54 11.37 -14.62
C PRO A 347 9.83 11.80 -13.90
N LEU A 348 10.83 12.28 -14.61
CA LEU A 348 12.07 12.83 -14.06
C LEU A 348 12.30 14.22 -14.66
N PRO A 349 11.75 15.30 -14.05
CA PRO A 349 11.85 16.64 -14.61
C PRO A 349 13.27 17.21 -14.61
N SER A 350 14.13 16.76 -13.70
CA SER A 350 15.54 17.13 -13.62
C SER A 350 16.36 16.00 -13.00
N LEU A 351 17.60 15.87 -13.45
CA LEU A 351 18.58 14.95 -12.85
C LEU A 351 19.02 15.41 -11.46
N SER A 352 18.99 16.71 -11.18
CA SER A 352 19.33 17.29 -9.87
C SER A 352 18.37 16.90 -8.73
N LEU A 353 17.19 16.33 -9.07
CA LEU A 353 16.28 15.77 -8.08
C LEU A 353 16.79 14.45 -7.47
N HIS A 354 17.78 13.80 -8.10
CA HIS A 354 18.45 12.62 -7.58
C HIS A 354 19.62 13.04 -6.68
N LEU A 355 19.41 12.96 -5.38
CA LEU A 355 20.42 13.24 -4.35
C LEU A 355 21.32 12.00 -4.18
N LYS A 356 22.30 11.85 -5.09
CA LYS A 356 23.14 10.64 -5.23
C LYS A 356 23.79 10.20 -3.93
N THR A 357 24.37 11.15 -3.18
CA THR A 357 25.07 10.89 -1.93
C THR A 357 24.19 10.24 -0.86
N TYR A 358 22.88 10.54 -0.90
CA TYR A 358 21.91 10.08 0.09
C TYR A 358 21.03 8.93 -0.39
N GLY A 359 21.14 8.54 -1.66
CA GLY A 359 20.25 7.54 -2.25
C GLY A 359 18.79 7.96 -2.25
N LEU A 360 18.51 9.24 -2.47
CA LEU A 360 17.18 9.82 -2.42
C LEU A 360 16.80 10.49 -3.75
N LEU A 361 15.52 10.46 -4.08
CA LEU A 361 14.96 11.18 -5.21
C LEU A 361 13.75 11.99 -4.75
N ALA A 362 13.75 13.29 -5.08
CA ALA A 362 12.58 14.12 -4.87
C ALA A 362 11.59 13.91 -6.01
N ILE A 363 10.37 13.50 -5.67
CA ILE A 363 9.29 13.26 -6.63
C ILE A 363 8.01 13.98 -6.25
N SER A 364 7.21 14.31 -7.26
CA SER A 364 5.86 14.81 -7.10
C SER A 364 5.00 14.25 -8.23
N ASP A 365 4.25 13.19 -7.94
CA ASP A 365 3.50 12.40 -8.92
C ASP A 365 2.00 12.67 -8.93
N LYS A 366 1.53 13.58 -8.07
CA LYS A 366 0.13 14.02 -8.00
C LYS A 366 0.09 15.47 -7.51
N ASP A 367 0.53 16.38 -8.37
CA ASP A 367 0.62 17.78 -7.97
C ASP A 367 -0.73 18.48 -8.00
N ASP A 368 -0.97 19.17 -6.92
CA ASP A 368 -1.80 20.35 -6.82
C ASP A 368 -0.92 21.61 -6.79
N ALA A 369 -1.55 22.78 -6.69
CA ALA A 369 -0.83 24.05 -6.67
C ALA A 369 0.18 24.18 -5.49
N ASP A 370 -0.01 23.38 -4.44
CA ASP A 370 0.67 23.53 -3.16
C ASP A 370 1.76 22.46 -2.92
N PHE A 371 2.08 21.62 -3.92
CA PHE A 371 3.05 20.52 -3.81
C PHE A 371 2.87 19.60 -2.60
N THR A 372 1.64 19.42 -2.15
CA THR A 372 1.30 18.62 -0.97
C THR A 372 1.67 17.13 -1.12
N HIS A 373 1.94 16.70 -2.35
CA HIS A 373 2.33 15.32 -2.67
C HIS A 373 3.82 15.18 -3.00
N ALA A 374 4.61 16.27 -2.91
CA ALA A 374 6.06 16.20 -3.05
C ALA A 374 6.66 15.42 -1.88
N ARG A 375 7.56 14.49 -2.20
CA ARG A 375 8.22 13.65 -1.21
C ARG A 375 9.59 13.18 -1.67
N LEU A 376 10.41 12.78 -0.72
CA LEU A 376 11.61 12.02 -0.98
C LEU A 376 11.27 10.53 -1.02
N VAL A 377 11.89 9.81 -1.94
CA VAL A 377 11.80 8.34 -2.02
C VAL A 377 13.20 7.75 -2.08
N CYS A 378 13.32 6.53 -1.60
CA CYS A 378 14.56 5.75 -1.70
C CYS A 378 14.90 5.44 -3.17
N VAL A 379 16.16 5.60 -3.52
CA VAL A 379 16.77 5.17 -4.78
C VAL A 379 17.74 4.03 -4.49
N PRO A 380 17.41 2.78 -4.86
CA PRO A 380 18.31 1.66 -4.63
C PRO A 380 19.60 1.80 -5.45
N PRO A 381 20.72 1.16 -5.03
CA PRO A 381 22.01 1.26 -5.69
C PRO A 381 21.97 0.97 -7.20
N LEU A 382 21.20 -0.04 -7.61
CA LEU A 382 21.03 -0.42 -9.00
C LEU A 382 20.42 0.72 -9.85
N LEU A 383 19.39 1.41 -9.35
CA LEU A 383 18.80 2.56 -10.03
C LEU A 383 19.76 3.76 -10.02
N SER A 384 20.42 4.03 -8.89
CA SER A 384 21.39 5.13 -8.79
C SER A 384 22.51 4.97 -9.83
N GLN A 385 23.04 3.77 -9.99
CA GLN A 385 24.03 3.45 -11.01
C GLN A 385 23.46 3.61 -12.43
N GLN A 386 22.22 3.19 -12.67
CA GLN A 386 21.57 3.36 -13.98
C GLN A 386 21.39 4.82 -14.34
N LEU A 387 21.00 5.67 -13.38
CA LEU A 387 20.88 7.12 -13.61
C LEU A 387 22.24 7.77 -13.93
N SER A 388 23.32 7.32 -13.28
CA SER A 388 24.68 7.78 -13.61
C SER A 388 25.08 7.37 -15.04
N TYR A 389 24.84 6.13 -15.44
CA TYR A 389 25.05 5.70 -16.84
C TYR A 389 24.15 6.44 -17.84
N TYR A 390 22.96 6.85 -17.39
CA TYR A 390 22.07 7.63 -18.23
C TYR A 390 22.58 9.06 -18.44
N GLU A 391 23.19 9.69 -17.45
CA GLU A 391 23.86 10.99 -17.57
C GLU A 391 25.03 10.93 -18.55
N GLU A 392 25.89 9.89 -18.46
CA GLU A 392 26.97 9.63 -19.41
C GLU A 392 26.42 9.42 -20.84
N HIS A 393 25.31 8.67 -20.97
CA HIS A 393 24.61 8.48 -22.23
C HIS A 393 24.13 9.80 -22.84
N LEU A 394 23.53 10.69 -22.04
CA LEU A 394 23.07 11.99 -22.52
C LEU A 394 24.25 12.88 -22.96
N THR A 395 25.37 12.82 -22.27
CA THR A 395 26.60 13.52 -22.68
C THR A 395 27.07 13.06 -24.05
N SER A 396 27.20 11.74 -24.24
CA SER A 396 27.63 11.17 -25.50
C SER A 396 26.62 11.43 -26.63
N LEU A 397 25.32 11.40 -26.32
CA LEU A 397 24.27 11.74 -27.28
C LEU A 397 24.38 13.23 -27.71
N ALA A 398 24.57 14.14 -26.78
CA ALA A 398 24.71 15.57 -27.08
C ALA A 398 25.91 15.81 -28.04
N ASP A 399 27.04 15.17 -27.77
CA ASP A 399 28.21 15.28 -28.63
C ASP A 399 27.94 14.70 -30.04
N PHE A 400 27.27 13.56 -30.12
CA PHE A 400 26.93 12.93 -31.40
C PHE A 400 25.98 13.77 -32.26
N ILE A 401 24.94 14.40 -31.65
CA ILE A 401 23.92 15.17 -32.40
C ILE A 401 24.30 16.63 -32.62
N ARG A 402 25.39 17.11 -32.03
CA ARG A 402 25.77 18.54 -31.95
C ARG A 402 25.77 19.24 -33.31
N TYR A 403 26.25 18.58 -34.35
CA TYR A 403 26.29 19.17 -35.70
C TYR A 403 24.92 19.18 -36.41
N ARG A 404 24.04 18.20 -36.12
CA ARG A 404 22.74 18.09 -36.79
C ARG A 404 21.60 18.78 -36.04
N LEU A 405 21.66 18.76 -34.71
CA LEU A 405 20.65 19.34 -33.81
C LEU A 405 21.34 20.18 -32.71
N PRO A 406 22.01 21.30 -33.08
CA PRO A 406 22.81 22.08 -32.13
C PRO A 406 21.97 22.64 -30.97
N ASP A 407 20.71 23.00 -31.20
CA ASP A 407 19.82 23.51 -30.16
C ASP A 407 19.45 22.44 -29.14
N LEU A 408 19.19 21.21 -29.62
CA LEU A 408 18.93 20.08 -28.75
C LEU A 408 20.17 19.69 -27.94
N ALA A 409 21.34 19.66 -28.58
CA ALA A 409 22.60 19.38 -27.87
C ALA A 409 22.83 20.39 -26.76
N ARG A 410 22.61 21.69 -27.01
CA ARG A 410 22.68 22.74 -25.97
C ARG A 410 21.65 22.54 -24.86
N THR A 411 20.44 22.10 -25.21
CA THR A 411 19.41 21.78 -24.23
C THR A 411 19.85 20.63 -23.33
N ILE A 412 20.43 19.56 -23.89
CA ILE A 412 20.96 18.43 -23.11
C ILE A 412 22.12 18.88 -22.24
N ASP A 413 23.07 19.66 -22.77
CA ASP A 413 24.18 20.24 -21.98
C ASP A 413 23.65 21.07 -20.80
N HIS A 414 22.55 21.78 -20.99
CA HIS A 414 21.90 22.55 -19.89
C HIS A 414 21.24 21.61 -18.86
N LEU A 415 20.55 20.55 -19.29
CA LEU A 415 19.96 19.56 -18.38
C LEU A 415 21.00 18.88 -17.49
N LEU A 416 22.19 18.60 -18.03
CA LEU A 416 23.31 17.97 -17.32
C LEU A 416 24.01 18.91 -16.33
N ARG A 417 23.91 20.22 -16.52
CA ARG A 417 24.53 21.25 -15.67
C ARG A 417 23.62 21.84 -14.61
N GLN A 418 22.38 21.33 -14.51
CA GLN A 418 21.45 21.81 -13.47
C GLN A 418 22.00 21.48 -12.09
N ASP A 419 22.30 22.53 -11.32
CA ASP A 419 22.95 22.39 -10.02
C ASP A 419 21.94 22.05 -8.93
N GLU A 420 22.22 21.01 -8.12
CA GLU A 420 21.42 20.63 -6.96
C GLU A 420 21.30 21.79 -5.94
N LEU A 421 22.34 22.61 -5.82
CA LEU A 421 22.39 23.75 -4.90
C LEU A 421 21.32 24.80 -5.18
N MET A 422 20.89 24.96 -6.43
CA MET A 422 19.84 25.92 -6.81
C MET A 422 18.50 25.56 -6.20
N LEU A 423 18.18 24.28 -6.12
CA LEU A 423 16.94 23.78 -5.53
C LEU A 423 16.91 23.93 -4.01
N MET A 424 18.06 23.88 -3.35
CA MET A 424 18.16 23.99 -1.90
C MET A 424 18.19 25.45 -1.40
N GLN A 425 18.73 26.39 -2.18
CA GLN A 425 18.87 27.78 -1.78
C GLN A 425 17.57 28.58 -1.91
N HIS A 426 16.69 28.23 -2.85
CA HIS A 426 15.46 28.97 -3.16
C HIS A 426 14.25 28.03 -3.27
N PRO A 427 13.72 27.51 -2.16
CA PRO A 427 12.64 26.50 -2.19
C PRO A 427 11.38 26.94 -2.96
N THR A 428 11.00 28.22 -2.86
CA THR A 428 9.83 28.76 -3.56
C THR A 428 10.07 28.89 -5.07
N GLU A 429 11.26 29.28 -5.48
CA GLU A 429 11.66 29.35 -6.89
C GLU A 429 11.81 27.95 -7.47
N ALA A 430 12.39 27.03 -6.70
CA ALA A 430 12.48 25.62 -7.06
C ALA A 430 11.11 24.99 -7.29
N ALA A 431 10.13 25.27 -6.43
CA ALA A 431 8.77 24.80 -6.57
C ALA A 431 8.10 25.37 -7.84
N ALA A 432 8.24 26.64 -8.09
CA ALA A 432 7.72 27.30 -9.30
C ALA A 432 8.38 26.75 -10.57
N TRP A 433 9.69 26.56 -10.54
CA TRP A 433 10.47 25.97 -11.63
C TRP A 433 10.04 24.52 -11.90
N TYR A 434 9.95 23.70 -10.86
CA TYR A 434 9.49 22.31 -10.95
C TYR A 434 8.12 22.22 -11.61
N LYS A 435 7.15 23.03 -11.17
CA LYS A 435 5.82 23.11 -11.74
C LYS A 435 5.84 23.51 -13.22
N LYS A 436 6.68 24.49 -13.58
CA LYS A 436 6.81 24.95 -14.95
C LYS A 436 7.35 23.82 -15.86
N ILE A 437 8.40 23.12 -15.45
CA ILE A 437 9.00 22.03 -16.24
C ILE A 437 8.05 20.85 -16.36
N LYS A 438 7.47 20.42 -15.27
CA LYS A 438 6.61 19.24 -15.25
C LYS A 438 5.36 19.42 -16.11
N ASN A 439 4.74 20.58 -16.08
CA ASN A 439 3.52 20.88 -16.83
C ASN A 439 3.79 21.37 -18.27
N SER A 440 5.03 21.66 -18.60
CA SER A 440 5.38 22.14 -19.93
C SER A 440 5.50 20.98 -20.90
N ARG A 441 4.80 21.09 -22.02
CA ARG A 441 5.02 20.20 -23.18
C ARG A 441 6.19 20.65 -24.05
N THR A 442 6.65 21.87 -23.86
CA THR A 442 7.70 22.51 -24.69
C THR A 442 9.08 22.46 -24.04
N ILE A 443 9.16 22.38 -22.70
CA ILE A 443 10.43 22.23 -21.99
C ILE A 443 10.76 20.74 -21.91
N LEU A 444 11.91 20.39 -22.49
CA LEU A 444 12.39 19.01 -22.52
C LEU A 444 12.96 18.63 -21.13
N GLY A 445 12.53 17.49 -20.59
CA GLY A 445 13.14 16.85 -19.43
C GLY A 445 14.20 15.81 -19.84
N PRO A 446 14.97 15.27 -18.87
CA PRO A 446 16.01 14.29 -19.16
C PRO A 446 15.50 13.01 -19.85
N LEU A 447 14.32 12.54 -19.47
CA LEU A 447 13.68 11.35 -20.08
C LEU A 447 12.83 11.78 -21.26
N PHE A 448 13.40 11.79 -22.46
CA PHE A 448 12.71 12.13 -23.70
C PHE A 448 12.90 11.05 -24.75
N LEU A 449 11.99 11.01 -25.72
CA LEU A 449 12.01 10.11 -26.86
C LEU A 449 12.07 10.93 -28.15
N PHE A 450 12.68 10.38 -29.18
CA PHE A 450 12.58 10.93 -30.52
C PHE A 450 11.40 10.29 -31.26
N HIS A 451 10.49 11.11 -31.74
CA HIS A 451 9.40 10.69 -32.61
C HIS A 451 9.66 11.17 -34.04
N LYS A 452 9.37 10.32 -34.99
CA LYS A 452 9.51 10.68 -36.40
C LYS A 452 8.26 11.45 -36.86
N GLN A 453 8.46 12.71 -37.30
CA GLN A 453 7.43 13.59 -37.86
C GLN A 453 7.93 14.13 -39.20
N ASN A 454 7.16 13.91 -40.26
CA ASN A 454 7.53 14.39 -41.63
C ASN A 454 9.01 14.10 -41.99
N ASP A 455 9.46 12.87 -41.73
CA ASP A 455 10.84 12.39 -41.96
C ASP A 455 11.93 13.03 -41.05
N HIS A 456 11.55 13.86 -40.11
CA HIS A 456 12.46 14.43 -39.10
C HIS A 456 12.23 13.82 -37.72
N TRP A 457 13.32 13.66 -36.98
CA TRP A 457 13.25 13.21 -35.58
C TRP A 457 13.06 14.43 -34.67
N VAL A 458 11.95 14.42 -33.88
CA VAL A 458 11.60 15.48 -32.93
C VAL A 458 11.65 14.93 -31.51
N PRO A 459 12.36 15.55 -30.57
CA PRO A 459 12.39 15.11 -29.17
C PRO A 459 11.08 15.51 -28.48
N ILE A 460 10.53 14.57 -27.72
CA ILE A 460 9.34 14.78 -26.88
C ILE A 460 9.52 14.14 -25.51
N ASN A 461 8.97 14.73 -24.48
CA ASN A 461 8.95 14.14 -23.16
C ASN A 461 8.18 12.82 -23.16
N ILE A 462 8.72 11.84 -22.42
CA ILE A 462 8.06 10.54 -22.25
C ILE A 462 6.69 10.72 -21.58
N ALA A 463 5.70 9.99 -22.04
CA ALA A 463 4.36 9.95 -21.50
C ALA A 463 3.93 8.51 -21.21
N PRO A 464 2.89 8.28 -20.37
CA PRO A 464 2.43 6.94 -20.02
C PRO A 464 2.11 6.04 -21.22
N LYS A 465 1.56 6.62 -22.30
CA LYS A 465 1.27 5.89 -23.54
C LYS A 465 2.52 5.34 -24.25
N ASP A 466 3.66 6.03 -24.11
CA ASP A 466 4.91 5.64 -24.76
C ASP A 466 5.54 4.42 -24.09
N LEU A 467 5.29 4.23 -22.79
CA LEU A 467 5.71 3.03 -22.06
C LEU A 467 5.01 1.77 -22.57
N ILE A 468 3.74 1.88 -22.96
CA ILE A 468 2.89 0.75 -23.32
C ILE A 468 2.98 0.44 -24.81
N LYS A 469 3.03 1.47 -25.66
CA LYS A 469 2.86 1.40 -27.12
C LYS A 469 3.75 0.37 -27.80
N ASP A 470 4.99 0.26 -27.36
CA ASP A 470 6.00 -0.59 -28.00
C ASP A 470 6.10 -1.99 -27.35
N GLN A 471 5.29 -2.29 -26.32
CA GLN A 471 5.33 -3.61 -25.71
C GLN A 471 4.43 -4.61 -26.45
N PRO A 472 4.80 -5.91 -26.49
CA PRO A 472 3.88 -6.95 -26.91
C PRO A 472 2.58 -6.88 -26.11
N GLU A 473 1.46 -7.22 -26.70
CA GLU A 473 0.14 -7.14 -26.06
C GLU A 473 0.11 -7.81 -24.68
N SER A 474 0.74 -8.99 -24.57
CA SER A 474 0.86 -9.73 -23.29
C SER A 474 1.73 -9.05 -22.23
N LEU A 475 2.46 -7.98 -22.57
CA LEU A 475 3.31 -7.20 -21.68
C LEU A 475 2.89 -5.72 -21.60
N GLN A 476 1.73 -5.37 -22.14
CA GLN A 476 1.13 -4.04 -22.02
C GLN A 476 0.49 -3.89 -20.62
N LEU A 477 1.35 -3.76 -19.62
CA LEU A 477 0.92 -3.61 -18.24
C LEU A 477 0.25 -2.25 -17.99
N PRO A 478 -0.66 -2.17 -16.99
CA PRO A 478 -1.16 -0.88 -16.52
C PRO A 478 -0.01 0.06 -16.15
N ALA A 479 -0.18 1.34 -16.45
CA ALA A 479 0.87 2.34 -16.27
C ALA A 479 1.49 2.38 -14.85
N ASN A 480 0.70 2.03 -13.83
CA ASN A 480 1.14 1.99 -12.43
C ASN A 480 1.55 0.58 -11.94
N ALA A 481 1.71 -0.40 -12.84
CA ALA A 481 2.00 -1.80 -12.46
C ALA A 481 3.23 -1.94 -11.55
N GLY A 482 4.30 -1.19 -11.83
CA GLY A 482 5.50 -1.18 -10.98
C GLY A 482 5.21 -0.74 -9.54
N ARG A 483 4.30 0.22 -9.36
CA ARG A 483 3.88 0.69 -8.04
C ARG A 483 3.08 -0.38 -7.27
N HIS A 484 2.17 -1.09 -7.95
CA HIS A 484 1.41 -2.20 -7.35
C HIS A 484 2.32 -3.37 -6.97
N TRP A 485 3.27 -3.70 -7.84
CA TRP A 485 4.28 -4.72 -7.58
C TRP A 485 5.14 -4.34 -6.36
N LEU A 486 5.72 -3.13 -6.35
CA LEU A 486 6.59 -2.67 -5.27
C LEU A 486 5.91 -2.72 -3.90
N LYS A 487 4.69 -2.17 -3.77
CA LYS A 487 3.93 -2.20 -2.51
C LYS A 487 3.72 -3.64 -2.01
N SER A 488 3.30 -4.52 -2.92
CA SER A 488 3.03 -5.92 -2.59
C SER A 488 4.29 -6.66 -2.14
N GLU A 489 5.40 -6.46 -2.83
CA GLU A 489 6.67 -7.13 -2.51
C GLU A 489 7.28 -6.60 -1.20
N LEU A 490 7.20 -5.30 -0.90
CA LEU A 490 7.66 -4.75 0.36
C LEU A 490 6.89 -5.34 1.55
N ILE A 491 5.57 -5.49 1.45
CA ILE A 491 4.75 -6.15 2.50
C ILE A 491 5.16 -7.63 2.66
N LYS A 492 5.34 -8.37 1.56
CA LYS A 492 5.79 -9.78 1.59
C LYS A 492 7.14 -9.93 2.30
N ARG A 493 8.05 -8.97 2.13
CA ARG A 493 9.38 -8.95 2.77
C ARG A 493 9.37 -8.40 4.19
N LYS A 494 8.18 -8.14 4.74
CA LYS A 494 8.02 -7.70 6.14
C LYS A 494 8.74 -6.37 6.42
N VAL A 495 8.83 -5.50 5.42
CA VAL A 495 9.36 -4.15 5.60
C VAL A 495 8.45 -3.38 6.54
N GLU A 496 9.05 -2.55 7.39
CA GLU A 496 8.33 -1.71 8.35
C GLU A 496 7.23 -0.90 7.65
N PRO A 497 5.98 -0.95 8.12
CA PRO A 497 4.85 -0.30 7.47
C PRO A 497 5.05 1.19 7.21
N GLU A 498 5.70 1.90 8.13
CA GLU A 498 6.01 3.32 7.98
C GLU A 498 6.97 3.59 6.82
N TRP A 499 7.97 2.72 6.62
CA TRP A 499 8.91 2.85 5.49
C TRP A 499 8.21 2.57 4.16
N VAL A 500 7.31 1.57 4.16
CA VAL A 500 6.49 1.26 2.98
C VAL A 500 5.59 2.43 2.63
N ASP A 501 4.91 3.02 3.61
CA ASP A 501 4.04 4.17 3.40
C ASP A 501 4.83 5.43 3.02
N TRP A 502 6.03 5.62 3.56
CA TRP A 502 6.94 6.67 3.13
C TRP A 502 7.32 6.51 1.64
N GLN A 503 7.83 5.35 1.23
CA GLN A 503 8.20 5.08 -0.16
C GLN A 503 7.02 5.29 -1.11
N MET A 504 5.84 4.84 -0.71
CA MET A 504 4.64 4.90 -1.53
C MET A 504 3.90 6.24 -1.46
N GLY A 505 4.18 7.10 -0.49
CA GLY A 505 3.44 8.32 -0.24
C GLY A 505 1.98 8.03 0.17
N HIS A 506 1.77 7.02 1.00
CA HIS A 506 0.46 6.57 1.47
C HIS A 506 0.20 7.00 2.92
N TRP A 507 0.43 8.26 3.23
CA TRP A 507 0.12 8.82 4.54
C TRP A 507 -1.05 9.79 4.47
N MET A 508 -1.66 10.03 5.62
CA MET A 508 -2.70 11.04 5.77
C MET A 508 -2.10 12.36 6.22
N THR A 509 -2.83 13.45 6.01
CA THR A 509 -2.44 14.78 6.52
C THR A 509 -2.14 14.70 8.03
N GLY A 510 -0.94 15.12 8.42
CA GLY A 510 -0.45 15.07 9.80
C GLY A 510 0.15 13.73 10.25
N GLN A 511 0.31 12.77 9.34
CA GLN A 511 0.96 11.48 9.57
C GLN A 511 2.07 11.23 8.55
N ALA A 512 2.79 12.25 8.12
CA ALA A 512 3.90 12.05 7.19
C ALA A 512 4.97 11.19 7.88
N PRO A 513 5.22 9.94 7.42
CA PRO A 513 6.31 9.14 7.93
C PRO A 513 7.63 9.88 7.71
N LEU A 514 8.55 9.77 8.67
CA LEU A 514 9.84 10.47 8.60
C LEU A 514 9.69 11.99 8.44
N ALA A 515 8.58 12.58 8.97
CA ALA A 515 8.35 14.01 8.94
C ALA A 515 9.30 14.75 9.91
N TYR A 516 9.22 16.08 9.93
CA TYR A 516 10.11 17.00 10.65
C TYR A 516 10.37 16.63 12.13
N TYR A 517 9.41 16.00 12.79
CA TYR A 517 9.52 15.54 14.19
C TYR A 517 9.90 14.06 14.34
N SER A 518 10.18 13.37 13.24
CA SER A 518 10.62 11.98 13.30
C SER A 518 12.05 11.89 13.82
N ALA A 519 12.32 10.95 14.72
CA ALA A 519 13.66 10.60 15.14
C ALA A 519 14.45 9.79 14.10
N LEU A 520 13.75 9.28 13.05
CA LEU A 520 14.37 8.50 11.99
C LEU A 520 14.91 9.41 10.88
N SER A 521 16.12 9.12 10.45
CA SER A 521 16.77 9.81 9.33
C SER A 521 16.29 9.24 8.00
N HIS A 522 15.88 10.10 7.06
CA HIS A 522 15.59 9.69 5.68
C HIS A 522 16.77 8.94 5.04
N VAL A 523 17.99 9.35 5.36
CA VAL A 523 19.22 8.75 4.82
C VAL A 523 19.40 7.33 5.34
N GLU A 524 19.20 7.10 6.63
CA GLU A 524 19.31 5.77 7.24
C GLU A 524 18.24 4.82 6.70
N VAL A 525 16.98 5.27 6.67
CA VAL A 525 15.89 4.46 6.11
C VAL A 525 16.12 4.19 4.64
N SER A 526 16.59 5.18 3.86
CA SER A 526 16.92 4.99 2.44
C SER A 526 18.02 3.95 2.25
N ALA A 527 19.05 3.96 3.09
CA ALA A 527 20.13 3.00 3.01
C ALA A 527 19.63 1.56 3.24
N LEU A 528 18.80 1.35 4.28
CA LEU A 528 18.25 0.03 4.61
C LEU A 528 17.21 -0.44 3.57
N LEU A 529 16.27 0.41 3.23
CA LEU A 529 15.23 0.11 2.24
C LEU A 529 15.81 -0.10 0.85
N GLY A 530 16.87 0.65 0.51
CA GLY A 530 17.59 0.54 -0.75
C GLY A 530 18.16 -0.85 -1.00
N VAL A 531 18.68 -1.50 0.05
CA VAL A 531 19.15 -2.89 -0.06
C VAL A 531 18.01 -3.84 -0.40
N VAL A 532 16.88 -3.72 0.29
CA VAL A 532 15.71 -4.59 0.06
C VAL A 532 15.16 -4.41 -1.36
N ILE A 533 15.00 -3.16 -1.81
CA ILE A 533 14.50 -2.89 -3.18
C ILE A 533 15.52 -3.37 -4.23
N ASP A 534 16.80 -3.22 -3.98
CA ASP A 534 17.87 -3.67 -4.88
C ASP A 534 17.83 -5.19 -5.09
N GLU A 535 17.65 -5.95 -4.00
CA GLU A 535 17.47 -7.41 -4.06
C GLU A 535 16.22 -7.79 -4.86
N MET A 536 15.09 -7.12 -4.61
CA MET A 536 13.84 -7.34 -5.35
C MET A 536 14.02 -7.11 -6.86
N LEU A 537 14.69 -6.04 -7.23
CA LEU A 537 14.96 -5.73 -8.63
C LEU A 537 15.88 -6.78 -9.27
N LYS A 538 16.92 -7.23 -8.57
CA LYS A 538 17.83 -8.29 -9.03
C LYS A 538 17.11 -9.62 -9.22
N GLU A 539 16.17 -9.99 -8.37
CA GLU A 539 15.35 -11.20 -8.53
C GLU A 539 14.47 -11.16 -9.79
N VAL A 540 14.00 -9.99 -10.19
CA VAL A 540 13.30 -9.79 -11.48
C VAL A 540 14.29 -9.89 -12.66
N GLY A 541 15.59 -9.64 -12.43
CA GLY A 541 16.62 -9.65 -13.45
C GLY A 541 17.07 -8.26 -13.90
N TRP A 542 16.62 -7.19 -13.21
CA TRP A 542 17.08 -5.83 -13.52
C TRP A 542 18.58 -5.69 -13.31
N LYS A 543 19.22 -4.90 -14.15
CA LYS A 543 20.64 -4.57 -14.11
C LYS A 543 20.86 -3.12 -14.44
N SER A 544 21.87 -2.50 -13.87
CA SER A 544 22.38 -1.23 -14.38
C SER A 544 23.21 -1.49 -15.63
N LEU A 545 22.94 -0.77 -16.70
CA LEU A 545 23.52 -0.98 -18.01
C LEU A 545 24.26 0.25 -18.48
N PRO A 546 25.58 0.19 -18.73
CA PRO A 546 26.28 1.28 -19.37
C PRO A 546 25.75 1.50 -20.79
N SER A 547 25.83 2.71 -21.28
CA SER A 547 25.39 3.03 -22.63
C SER A 547 26.35 2.45 -23.66
N ALA A 548 25.81 2.04 -24.81
CA ALA A 548 26.65 1.69 -25.95
C ALA A 548 27.18 2.91 -26.72
N LEU A 549 26.83 4.14 -26.30
CA LEU A 549 27.38 5.39 -26.86
C LEU A 549 28.59 5.89 -26.06
N THR A 550 28.77 5.41 -24.83
CA THR A 550 29.95 5.64 -23.99
C THR A 550 30.98 4.53 -24.23
#